data_09c968b69e8fc6e6ce0f02a62306eb5e
#
_entry.id   09c968b69e8fc6e6ce0f02a62306eb5e
#
_cell.length_a   1.000
_cell.length_b   1.000
_cell.length_c   1.000
_cell.angle_alpha   90.00
_cell.angle_beta   90.00
_cell.angle_gamma   90.00
#
_symmetry.space_group_name_H-M   'P 1'
#
loop_
_entity.id
_entity.type
_entity.pdbx_description
1 polymer ?
#
loop_
_entity_poly.entity_id
_entity_poly.type
_entity_poly.pdbx_seq_one_letter_code
_entity_poly.pdbx_strand_id
1 'polypeptide(L)'
;MNTTDILQKTEKLVNGDRDKTHGNKIVNHENISRLWSAYLQNKTKLNIILSPEDVAQLMSLLKIARTQAGEHNIDDYVDAVGYQAIAGEIASKRSELSSSLGVSNERKSKNTNNKWRTYSVSR
;
A
#
# COMPACT_ATOMS: atom_id res chain seq x y z
N MET A 1 -0.25 24.69 -6.86
CA MET A 1 -1.10 23.59 -7.40
C MET A 1 -2.34 23.47 -6.53
N ASN A 2 -3.50 23.44 -7.12
CA ASN A 2 -4.74 23.14 -6.41
C ASN A 2 -5.01 21.63 -6.37
N THR A 3 -6.09 21.22 -5.70
CA THR A 3 -6.45 19.79 -5.55
C THR A 3 -6.65 19.09 -6.91
N THR A 4 -7.30 19.77 -7.85
CA THR A 4 -7.54 19.22 -9.21
C THR A 4 -6.22 18.99 -9.95
N ASP A 5 -5.28 19.92 -9.86
CA ASP A 5 -3.96 19.79 -10.50
C ASP A 5 -3.19 18.59 -9.95
N ILE A 6 -3.24 18.37 -8.64
CA ILE A 6 -2.61 17.23 -7.98
C ILE A 6 -3.22 15.92 -8.48
N LEU A 7 -4.54 15.80 -8.52
CA LEU A 7 -5.23 14.61 -9.00
C LEU A 7 -4.92 14.31 -10.47
N GLN A 8 -4.92 15.32 -11.34
CA GLN A 8 -4.58 15.16 -12.74
C GLN A 8 -3.12 14.74 -12.94
N LYS A 9 -2.20 15.34 -12.18
CA LYS A 9 -0.79 14.94 -12.22
C LYS A 9 -0.61 13.50 -11.75
N THR A 10 -1.31 13.10 -10.69
CA THR A 10 -1.31 11.73 -10.18
C THR A 10 -1.83 10.74 -11.23
N GLU A 11 -2.95 11.04 -11.88
CA GLU A 11 -3.52 10.19 -12.93
C GLU A 11 -2.51 9.94 -14.05
N LYS A 12 -1.89 11.01 -14.58
CA LYS A 12 -0.86 10.89 -15.61
C LYS A 12 0.33 10.05 -15.17
N LEU A 13 0.73 10.18 -13.91
CA LEU A 13 1.85 9.44 -13.34
C LEU A 13 1.53 7.94 -13.20
N VAL A 14 0.36 7.61 -12.69
CA VAL A 14 -0.04 6.23 -12.40
C VAL A 14 -0.43 5.45 -13.66
N ASN A 15 -1.09 6.10 -14.62
CA ASN A 15 -1.61 5.49 -15.84
C ASN A 15 -0.81 5.83 -17.11
N GLY A 16 0.28 6.58 -16.98
CA GLY A 16 1.09 7.04 -18.10
C GLY A 16 2.30 6.17 -18.41
N ASP A 17 3.38 6.82 -18.83
CA ASP A 17 4.60 6.19 -19.35
C ASP A 17 5.35 5.26 -18.37
N ARG A 18 5.00 5.23 -17.09
CA ARG A 18 5.60 4.30 -16.13
C ARG A 18 5.31 2.84 -16.47
N ASP A 19 4.15 2.52 -17.01
CA ASP A 19 3.83 1.16 -17.45
C ASP A 19 4.74 0.69 -18.58
N LYS A 20 5.21 1.60 -19.42
CA LYS A 20 6.16 1.29 -20.51
C LYS A 20 7.58 1.05 -20.01
N THR A 21 7.98 1.74 -18.95
CA THR A 21 9.36 1.70 -18.42
C THR A 21 9.55 0.68 -17.31
N HIS A 22 8.56 0.48 -16.45
CA HIS A 22 8.64 -0.35 -15.24
C HIS A 22 7.71 -1.56 -15.25
N GLY A 23 6.91 -1.76 -16.32
CA GLY A 23 5.93 -2.84 -16.41
C GLY A 23 4.67 -2.58 -15.59
N ASN A 24 3.80 -3.59 -15.55
CA ASN A 24 2.50 -3.49 -14.88
C ASN A 24 2.66 -3.24 -13.37
N LYS A 25 2.04 -2.17 -12.88
CA LYS A 25 2.11 -1.73 -11.48
C LYS A 25 1.66 -2.80 -10.47
N ILE A 26 0.62 -3.57 -10.80
CA ILE A 26 0.11 -4.61 -9.89
C ILE A 26 1.09 -5.78 -9.81
N VAL A 27 1.59 -6.25 -10.95
CA VAL A 27 2.60 -7.32 -11.01
C VAL A 27 3.86 -6.91 -10.26
N ASN A 28 4.30 -5.66 -10.37
CA ASN A 28 5.44 -5.14 -9.63
C ASN A 28 5.17 -5.15 -8.12
N HIS A 29 4.00 -4.74 -7.66
CA HIS A 29 3.63 -4.79 -6.25
C HIS A 29 3.56 -6.22 -5.71
N GLU A 30 3.09 -7.18 -6.51
CA GLU A 30 3.13 -8.60 -6.16
C GLU A 30 4.57 -9.11 -5.96
N ASN A 31 5.47 -8.74 -6.86
CA ASN A 31 6.88 -9.10 -6.73
C ASN A 31 7.52 -8.48 -5.49
N ILE A 32 7.29 -7.18 -5.26
CA ILE A 32 7.81 -6.48 -4.08
C ILE A 32 7.26 -7.10 -2.79
N SER A 33 5.98 -7.46 -2.76
CA SER A 33 5.38 -8.08 -1.58
C SER A 33 6.06 -9.39 -1.20
N ARG A 34 6.41 -10.22 -2.19
CA ARG A 34 7.17 -11.46 -1.95
C ARG A 34 8.57 -11.19 -1.42
N LEU A 35 9.29 -10.25 -2.01
CA LEU A 35 10.64 -9.89 -1.59
C LEU A 35 10.66 -9.30 -0.19
N TRP A 36 9.77 -8.38 0.10
CA TRP A 36 9.68 -7.75 1.42
C TRP A 36 9.23 -8.72 2.49
N SER A 37 8.29 -9.61 2.19
CA SER A 37 7.88 -10.67 3.11
C SER A 37 9.05 -11.57 3.46
N ALA A 38 9.83 -12.01 2.47
CA ALA A 38 11.00 -12.84 2.68
C ALA A 38 12.07 -12.12 3.54
N TYR A 39 12.31 -10.84 3.26
CA TYR A 39 13.25 -10.03 4.05
C TYR A 39 12.83 -9.95 5.53
N LEU A 40 11.55 -9.61 5.78
CA LEU A 40 11.02 -9.49 7.13
C LEU A 40 11.02 -10.83 7.87
N GLN A 41 10.68 -11.92 7.20
CA GLN A 41 10.74 -13.28 7.79
C GLN A 41 12.17 -13.65 8.17
N ASN A 42 13.13 -13.37 7.32
CA ASN A 42 14.54 -13.64 7.61
C ASN A 42 15.05 -12.77 8.77
N LYS A 43 14.66 -11.52 8.81
CA LYS A 43 15.08 -10.56 9.83
C LYS A 43 14.48 -10.84 11.20
N THR A 44 13.18 -11.10 11.25
CA THR A 44 12.41 -11.21 12.49
C THR A 44 12.24 -12.64 12.98
N LYS A 45 12.43 -13.64 12.11
CA LYS A 45 12.07 -15.05 12.33
C LYS A 45 10.57 -15.27 12.60
N LEU A 46 9.73 -14.30 12.23
CA LEU A 46 8.28 -14.37 12.30
C LEU A 46 7.68 -14.62 10.92
N ASN A 47 6.54 -15.28 10.85
CA ASN A 47 5.83 -15.51 9.60
C ASN A 47 5.02 -14.26 9.20
N ILE A 48 5.71 -13.23 8.74
CA ILE A 48 5.11 -11.98 8.25
C ILE A 48 4.90 -12.11 6.75
N ILE A 49 3.67 -11.92 6.31
CA ILE A 49 3.29 -11.92 4.89
C ILE A 49 2.67 -10.56 4.55
N LEU A 50 3.35 -9.82 3.70
CA LEU A 50 2.82 -8.58 3.12
C LEU A 50 2.07 -8.88 1.84
N SER A 51 0.90 -8.28 1.67
CA SER A 51 0.16 -8.29 0.41
C SER A 51 0.67 -7.21 -0.54
N PRO A 52 0.33 -7.27 -1.84
CA PRO A 52 0.60 -6.17 -2.77
C PRO A 52 -0.04 -4.84 -2.33
N GLU A 53 -1.22 -4.90 -1.70
CA GLU A 53 -1.87 -3.74 -1.10
C GLU A 53 -1.02 -3.15 0.03
N ASP A 54 -0.45 -3.98 0.91
CA ASP A 54 0.43 -3.53 1.99
C ASP A 54 1.65 -2.79 1.46
N VAL A 55 2.23 -3.26 0.34
CA VAL A 55 3.34 -2.57 -0.33
C VAL A 55 2.93 -1.16 -0.74
N ALA A 56 1.79 -1.00 -1.40
CA ALA A 56 1.30 0.32 -1.81
C ALA A 56 1.02 1.23 -0.60
N GLN A 57 0.45 0.70 0.47
CA GLN A 57 0.24 1.43 1.73
C GLN A 57 1.56 1.91 2.34
N LEU A 58 2.55 1.03 2.44
CA LEU A 58 3.87 1.35 2.98
C LEU A 58 4.59 2.40 2.12
N MET A 59 4.48 2.32 0.81
CA MET A 59 5.04 3.32 -0.10
C MET A 59 4.36 4.68 0.07
N SER A 60 3.05 4.71 0.27
CA SER A 60 2.34 5.95 0.60
C SER A 60 2.82 6.55 1.92
N LEU A 61 2.99 5.75 2.95
CA LEU A 61 3.53 6.18 4.25
C LEU A 61 4.95 6.73 4.12
N LEU A 62 5.81 6.12 3.28
CA LEU A 62 7.14 6.65 2.99
C LEU A 62 7.06 8.05 2.41
N LYS A 63 6.14 8.32 1.48
CA LYS A 63 5.94 9.64 0.88
C LYS A 63 5.39 10.64 1.89
N ILE A 64 4.47 10.22 2.74
CA ILE A 64 3.97 11.05 3.86
C ILE A 64 5.11 11.43 4.81
N ALA A 65 5.97 10.47 5.19
CA ALA A 65 7.12 10.75 6.03
C ALA A 65 8.06 11.81 5.41
N ARG A 66 8.26 11.78 4.11
CA ARG A 66 9.08 12.77 3.41
C ARG A 66 8.49 14.18 3.44
N THR A 67 7.17 14.32 3.49
CA THR A 67 6.53 15.65 3.63
C THR A 67 6.80 16.30 4.98
N GLN A 68 7.24 15.55 5.98
CA GLN A 68 7.46 16.03 7.35
C GLN A 68 8.89 16.54 7.60
N ALA A 69 9.77 16.42 6.62
CA ALA A 69 11.16 16.82 6.74
C ALA A 69 11.68 17.39 5.41
N GLY A 70 12.69 18.26 5.51
CA GLY A 70 13.30 18.90 4.34
C GLY A 70 12.44 20.02 3.73
N GLU A 71 12.75 20.38 2.49
CA GLU A 71 12.02 21.40 1.75
C GLU A 71 10.72 20.83 1.18
N HIS A 72 9.74 21.73 0.97
CA HIS A 72 8.46 21.35 0.35
C HIS A 72 8.68 20.78 -1.05
N ASN A 73 8.20 19.57 -1.27
CA ASN A 73 8.20 18.91 -2.56
C ASN A 73 6.79 18.38 -2.89
N ILE A 74 6.17 18.99 -3.89
CA ILE A 74 4.81 18.60 -4.30
C ILE A 74 4.74 17.14 -4.80
N ASP A 75 5.83 16.59 -5.32
CA ASP A 75 5.87 15.22 -5.82
C ASP A 75 5.66 14.18 -4.71
N ASP A 76 6.03 14.49 -3.47
CA ASP A 76 5.74 13.59 -2.35
C ASP A 76 4.23 13.45 -2.09
N TYR A 77 3.46 14.51 -2.26
CA TYR A 77 1.99 14.47 -2.17
C TYR A 77 1.36 13.74 -3.36
N VAL A 78 1.81 14.05 -4.57
CA VAL A 78 1.36 13.39 -5.80
C VAL A 78 1.62 11.89 -5.75
N ASP A 79 2.81 11.49 -5.34
CA ASP A 79 3.20 10.09 -5.21
C ASP A 79 2.40 9.37 -4.12
N ALA A 80 2.16 10.02 -2.96
CA ALA A 80 1.34 9.44 -1.89
C ALA A 80 -0.09 9.14 -2.38
N VAL A 81 -0.71 10.06 -3.11
CA VAL A 81 -2.04 9.86 -3.72
C VAL A 81 -1.98 8.73 -4.75
N GLY A 82 -0.93 8.67 -5.56
CA GLY A 82 -0.74 7.61 -6.56
C GLY A 82 -0.67 6.22 -5.92
N TYR A 83 0.10 6.04 -4.85
CA TYR A 83 0.16 4.76 -4.15
C TYR A 83 -1.16 4.40 -3.48
N GLN A 84 -1.92 5.37 -2.96
CA GLN A 84 -3.26 5.11 -2.43
C GLN A 84 -4.24 4.67 -3.53
N ALA A 85 -4.17 5.26 -4.71
CA ALA A 85 -4.97 4.82 -5.85
C ALA A 85 -4.64 3.37 -6.26
N ILE A 86 -3.36 3.01 -6.29
CA ILE A 86 -2.91 1.63 -6.58
C ILE A 86 -3.41 0.67 -5.49
N ALA A 87 -3.30 1.02 -4.22
CA ALA A 87 -3.81 0.21 -3.12
C ALA A 87 -5.32 -0.06 -3.26
N GLY A 88 -6.09 0.99 -3.59
CA GLY A 88 -7.52 0.90 -3.84
C GLY A 88 -7.87 0.00 -5.03
N GLU A 89 -7.13 0.09 -6.13
CA GLU A 89 -7.32 -0.79 -7.29
C GLU A 89 -7.05 -2.26 -6.95
N ILE A 90 -5.97 -2.56 -6.24
CA ILE A 90 -5.63 -3.91 -5.79
C ILE A 90 -6.73 -4.47 -4.87
N ALA A 91 -7.19 -3.68 -3.91
CA ALA A 91 -8.24 -4.06 -2.98
C ALA A 91 -9.58 -4.32 -3.71
N SER A 92 -9.92 -3.50 -4.69
CA SER A 92 -11.14 -3.66 -5.51
C SER A 92 -11.11 -4.95 -6.31
N LYS A 93 -10.00 -5.25 -6.99
CA LYS A 93 -9.83 -6.49 -7.76
C LYS A 93 -9.92 -7.72 -6.88
N ARG A 94 -9.36 -7.69 -5.67
CA ARG A 94 -9.48 -8.78 -4.70
C ARG A 94 -10.93 -8.99 -4.27
N SER A 95 -11.67 -7.92 -4.03
CA SER A 95 -13.08 -7.98 -3.65
C SER A 95 -13.96 -8.56 -4.78
N GLU A 96 -13.74 -8.13 -6.02
CA GLU A 96 -14.43 -8.63 -7.20
C GLU A 96 -14.17 -10.13 -7.41
N LEU A 97 -12.92 -10.57 -7.27
CA LEU A 97 -12.55 -11.98 -7.38
C LEU A 97 -13.23 -12.83 -6.29
N SER A 98 -13.25 -12.37 -5.05
CA SER A 98 -13.92 -13.05 -3.94
C SER A 98 -15.42 -13.17 -4.18
N SER A 99 -16.07 -12.15 -4.70
CA SER A 99 -17.50 -12.16 -5.06
C SER A 99 -17.80 -13.13 -6.20
N SER A 100 -16.97 -13.17 -7.23
CA SER A 100 -17.12 -14.06 -8.39
C SER A 100 -16.94 -15.55 -8.05
N LEU A 101 -16.13 -15.85 -7.04
CA LEU A 101 -15.89 -17.21 -6.53
C LEU A 101 -16.92 -17.65 -5.48
N GLY A 102 -17.92 -16.81 -5.15
CA GLY A 102 -18.91 -17.12 -4.10
C GLY A 102 -18.33 -17.21 -2.70
N VAL A 103 -17.10 -16.73 -2.50
CA VAL A 103 -16.49 -16.62 -1.17
C VAL A 103 -17.13 -15.43 -0.49
N SER A 104 -18.09 -15.69 0.42
CA SER A 104 -18.61 -14.65 1.30
C SER A 104 -17.43 -14.11 2.10
N ASN A 105 -17.17 -12.80 2.00
CA ASN A 105 -16.30 -12.08 2.91
C ASN A 105 -16.97 -12.03 4.28
N GLU A 106 -17.11 -13.19 4.92
CA GLU A 106 -17.28 -13.24 6.34
C GLU A 106 -15.95 -12.87 7.00
N ARG A 107 -15.56 -11.59 6.87
CA ARG A 107 -14.89 -10.94 7.98
C ARG A 107 -15.94 -10.85 9.08
N LYS A 108 -16.34 -11.98 9.62
CA LYS A 108 -16.91 -12.01 10.94
C LYS A 108 -15.84 -11.39 11.80
N SER A 109 -16.10 -10.16 12.20
CA SER A 109 -15.50 -9.52 13.34
C SER A 109 -15.60 -10.48 14.51
N LYS A 110 -14.67 -11.41 14.63
CA LYS A 110 -14.37 -12.02 15.91
C LYS A 110 -13.56 -11.00 16.68
N ASN A 111 -14.12 -9.81 16.80
CA ASN A 111 -13.62 -8.87 17.77
C ASN A 111 -14.38 -9.09 19.06
N THR A 112 -13.95 -10.06 19.80
CA THR A 112 -14.22 -10.11 21.20
C THR A 112 -12.87 -10.21 21.90
N ASN A 113 -12.50 -9.12 22.56
CA ASN A 113 -11.39 -9.03 23.51
C ASN A 113 -9.96 -8.97 22.95
N ASN A 114 -9.68 -8.07 22.00
CA ASN A 114 -8.34 -7.53 21.93
C ASN A 114 -8.21 -6.41 22.98
N LYS A 115 -7.93 -6.81 24.20
CA LYS A 115 -7.26 -5.92 25.13
C LYS A 115 -5.96 -5.50 24.43
N TRP A 116 -5.87 -4.21 24.11
CA TRP A 116 -4.62 -3.61 23.67
C TRP A 116 -3.57 -3.90 24.73
N ARG A 117 -2.67 -4.84 24.44
CA ARG A 117 -1.49 -5.01 25.25
C ARG A 117 -0.60 -3.82 24.95
N THR A 118 -0.61 -2.86 25.85
CA THR A 118 0.41 -1.84 25.89
C THR A 118 1.74 -2.54 26.11
N TYR A 119 2.59 -2.58 25.07
CA TYR A 119 3.99 -2.92 25.24
C TYR A 119 4.62 -1.72 25.95
N SER A 120 4.81 -1.82 27.26
CA SER A 120 5.70 -0.90 27.94
C SER A 120 7.13 -1.26 27.54
N VAL A 121 7.77 -0.38 26.78
CA VAL A 121 9.21 -0.42 26.58
C VAL A 121 9.82 -0.01 27.91
N SER A 122 10.25 -0.95 28.73
CA SER A 122 11.12 -0.67 29.86
C SER A 122 12.47 -0.21 29.34
N ARG A 123 12.90 0.97 29.75
CA ARG A 123 14.24 1.50 29.49
C ARG A 123 15.31 0.67 30.17
#